data_92238a5aa47b07527b6a37738daa7dac
#
_entry.id   92238a5aa47b07527b6a37738daa7dac
#
_cell.length_a   1.000
_cell.length_b   1.000
_cell.length_c   1.000
_cell.angle_alpha   90.00
_cell.angle_beta   90.00
_cell.angle_gamma   90.00
#
_symmetry.space_group_name_H-M   'P 1'
#
loop_
_entity.id
_entity.type
_entity.pdbx_description
1 polymer ?
#
loop_
_entity_poly.entity_id
_entity_poly.type
_entity_poly.pdbx_seq_one_letter_code
_entity_poly.pdbx_strand_id
1 'polypeptide(L)'
;MVPVNARLKAPFVMSYMAIAKGRSAHFGFMGGFETSRYAPISWEGLHRHTSYEIVYVLDGEFVQHLENGVFRYQAGDACFLNRNIAHREGYESDCTLVFLNLQQEFFESLFAPVPLRTSGGQYRPGTIRRFIEENRGTGEGFRREYLDFAGTASLKQAGAPPAASKLLEEIAKELTLGHTGYAFRIQALLLRLFEELEDPASYHFSKIRVDSSSEEFILARLMGYMEEHKGRIGRRELSKLLHYNGDYLNRIVKKHLGL
;
A
#
# COMPACT_ATOMS: atom_id res chain seq x y z
N MET A 1 14.03 -13.78 17.43
CA MET A 1 13.50 -14.29 16.14
C MET A 1 12.14 -13.63 15.95
N VAL A 2 11.92 -12.87 14.87
CA VAL A 2 10.63 -12.23 14.59
C VAL A 2 9.61 -13.34 14.29
N PRO A 3 8.46 -13.40 14.98
CA PRO A 3 7.50 -14.46 14.76
C PRO A 3 6.92 -14.39 13.34
N VAL A 4 6.80 -15.55 12.70
CA VAL A 4 6.04 -15.68 11.45
C VAL A 4 4.58 -15.88 11.85
N ASN A 5 3.75 -14.90 11.59
CA ASN A 5 2.35 -15.02 11.93
C ASN A 5 1.58 -15.78 10.88
N ALA A 6 0.57 -16.42 11.39
CA ALA A 6 -0.35 -17.35 10.78
C ALA A 6 -0.45 -17.32 9.26
N ARG A 7 -0.30 -18.49 8.67
CA ARG A 7 -0.67 -18.73 7.27
C ARG A 7 -2.11 -18.26 7.05
N LEU A 8 -2.31 -17.33 6.14
CA LEU A 8 -3.65 -16.98 5.69
C LEU A 8 -4.37 -18.26 5.24
N LYS A 9 -5.54 -18.53 5.81
CA LYS A 9 -6.36 -19.69 5.42
C LYS A 9 -7.12 -19.43 4.11
N ALA A 10 -7.24 -18.16 3.71
CA ALA A 10 -7.92 -17.74 2.49
C ALA A 10 -6.91 -17.16 1.48
N PRO A 11 -7.12 -17.31 0.17
CA PRO A 11 -6.24 -16.78 -0.87
C PRO A 11 -6.19 -15.24 -0.88
N PHE A 12 -7.26 -14.61 -0.40
CA PHE A 12 -7.42 -13.17 -0.28
C PHE A 12 -8.17 -12.83 1.00
N VAL A 13 -7.67 -11.84 1.72
CA VAL A 13 -8.32 -11.27 2.91
C VAL A 13 -8.30 -9.76 2.79
N MET A 14 -9.44 -9.13 3.04
CA MET A 14 -9.57 -7.69 3.20
C MET A 14 -9.97 -7.39 4.63
N SER A 15 -9.34 -6.42 5.25
CA SER A 15 -9.74 -5.95 6.58
C SER A 15 -9.66 -4.43 6.69
N TYR A 16 -10.54 -3.89 7.52
CA TYR A 16 -10.52 -2.49 7.94
C TYR A 16 -10.02 -2.40 9.37
N MET A 17 -9.22 -1.41 9.64
CA MET A 17 -8.83 -1.03 10.98
C MET A 17 -9.13 0.45 11.18
N ALA A 18 -9.91 0.75 12.21
CA ALA A 18 -10.18 2.10 12.65
C ALA A 18 -9.56 2.32 14.03
N ILE A 19 -8.77 3.37 14.16
CA ILE A 19 -8.23 3.86 15.43
C ILE A 19 -8.97 5.15 15.73
N ALA A 20 -9.61 5.21 16.90
CA ALA A 20 -10.30 6.40 17.36
C ALA A 20 -10.15 6.54 18.89
N LYS A 21 -9.67 7.70 19.36
CA LYS A 21 -9.50 8.02 20.79
C LYS A 21 -8.71 6.95 21.56
N GLY A 22 -7.64 6.43 20.94
CA GLY A 22 -6.78 5.39 21.53
C GLY A 22 -7.41 3.99 21.61
N ARG A 23 -8.52 3.76 20.91
CA ARG A 23 -9.17 2.45 20.77
C ARG A 23 -9.08 1.97 19.34
N SER A 24 -8.87 0.67 19.13
CA SER A 24 -8.87 0.05 17.81
C SER A 24 -10.10 -0.81 17.59
N ALA A 25 -10.65 -0.76 16.39
CA ALA A 25 -11.67 -1.66 15.91
C ALA A 25 -11.20 -2.30 14.61
N HIS A 26 -11.27 -3.62 14.52
CA HIS A 26 -10.90 -4.39 13.33
C HIS A 26 -12.13 -5.07 12.76
N PHE A 27 -12.32 -4.94 11.45
CA PHE A 27 -13.36 -5.63 10.69
C PHE A 27 -12.67 -6.38 9.55
N GLY A 28 -12.79 -7.70 9.51
CA GLY A 28 -12.17 -8.53 8.48
C GLY A 28 -13.22 -9.16 7.57
N PHE A 29 -12.94 -9.17 6.28
CA PHE A 29 -13.68 -9.89 5.25
C PHE A 29 -12.74 -10.97 4.68
N MET A 30 -13.09 -12.22 4.88
CA MET A 30 -12.42 -13.33 4.21
C MET A 30 -13.23 -13.72 2.97
N GLY A 31 -12.55 -13.98 1.87
CA GLY A 31 -13.20 -14.51 0.65
C GLY A 31 -13.80 -15.88 0.93
N GLY A 32 -15.11 -15.91 1.24
CA GLY A 32 -15.89 -17.07 1.64
C GLY A 32 -16.59 -16.86 2.99
N PHE A 33 -17.62 -16.10 3.02
CA PHE A 33 -18.77 -16.06 3.98
C PHE A 33 -18.52 -16.06 5.50
N GLU A 34 -17.32 -15.91 6.04
CA GLU A 34 -17.13 -15.74 7.47
C GLU A 34 -16.65 -14.34 7.81
N THR A 35 -17.54 -13.50 8.33
CA THR A 35 -17.16 -12.32 9.11
C THR A 35 -16.58 -12.79 10.44
N SER A 36 -15.31 -13.14 10.47
CA SER A 36 -14.64 -13.41 11.73
C SER A 36 -14.34 -12.08 12.42
N ARG A 37 -14.90 -11.87 13.61
CA ARG A 37 -14.40 -10.85 14.54
C ARG A 37 -13.01 -11.32 14.96
N TYR A 38 -11.97 -10.75 14.34
CA TYR A 38 -10.64 -10.88 14.89
C TYR A 38 -10.62 -10.08 16.20
N ALA A 39 -10.30 -10.75 17.31
CA ALA A 39 -9.87 -10.02 18.49
C ALA A 39 -8.67 -9.17 18.07
N PRO A 40 -8.56 -7.91 18.57
CA PRO A 40 -7.41 -7.09 18.25
C PRO A 40 -6.17 -7.83 18.69
N ILE A 41 -5.38 -8.29 17.73
CA ILE A 41 -4.06 -8.79 18.01
C ILE A 41 -3.22 -7.51 18.15
N SER A 42 -3.01 -7.07 19.39
CA SER A 42 -2.06 -6.01 19.67
C SER A 42 -0.65 -6.57 19.43
N TRP A 43 -0.13 -6.37 18.23
CA TRP A 43 1.25 -6.71 17.96
C TRP A 43 2.15 -5.64 18.56
N GLU A 44 2.70 -5.90 19.73
CA GLU A 44 3.67 -5.01 20.36
C GLU A 44 5.04 -5.01 19.67
N GLY A 45 5.30 -6.02 18.82
CA GLY A 45 6.57 -6.22 18.12
C GLY A 45 6.45 -6.32 16.60
N LEU A 46 7.60 -6.29 15.94
CA LEU A 46 7.67 -6.58 14.51
C LEU A 46 7.14 -8.00 14.26
N HIS A 47 6.29 -8.14 13.25
CA HIS A 47 5.79 -9.40 12.75
C HIS A 47 6.08 -9.55 11.25
N ARG A 48 5.87 -10.74 10.71
CA ARG A 48 5.98 -11.03 9.28
C ARG A 48 4.96 -12.07 8.86
N HIS A 49 4.54 -12.03 7.63
CA HIS A 49 3.66 -13.02 7.04
C HIS A 49 4.15 -13.47 5.66
N THR A 50 3.61 -14.59 5.18
CA THR A 50 3.98 -15.18 3.89
C THR A 50 3.14 -14.67 2.72
N SER A 51 2.16 -13.82 2.99
CA SER A 51 1.34 -13.13 1.99
C SER A 51 1.95 -11.79 1.63
N TYR A 52 1.60 -11.27 0.45
CA TYR A 52 1.74 -9.85 0.16
C TYR A 52 0.71 -9.06 0.94
N GLU A 53 1.05 -7.84 1.32
CA GLU A 53 0.14 -6.94 2.00
C GLU A 53 0.11 -5.57 1.34
N ILE A 54 -1.09 -5.09 1.04
CA ILE A 54 -1.33 -3.71 0.63
C ILE A 54 -2.01 -3.02 1.80
N VAL A 55 -1.45 -1.90 2.24
CA VAL A 55 -2.08 -1.01 3.22
C VAL A 55 -2.46 0.28 2.51
N TYR A 56 -3.72 0.67 2.62
CA TYR A 56 -4.24 1.92 2.08
C TYR A 56 -4.79 2.78 3.21
N VAL A 57 -4.40 4.04 3.26
CA VAL A 57 -4.87 5.00 4.28
C VAL A 57 -6.13 5.69 3.77
N LEU A 58 -7.27 5.38 4.38
CA LEU A 58 -8.56 6.03 4.06
C LEU A 58 -8.67 7.40 4.73
N ASP A 59 -8.21 7.51 5.97
CA ASP A 59 -8.29 8.74 6.76
C ASP A 59 -7.17 8.77 7.82
N GLY A 60 -6.72 9.98 8.19
CA GLY A 60 -5.71 10.21 9.20
C GLY A 60 -4.27 9.91 8.75
N GLU A 61 -3.43 9.56 9.72
CA GLU A 61 -2.02 9.24 9.53
C GLU A 61 -1.69 7.86 10.06
N PHE A 62 -0.85 7.15 9.35
CA PHE A 62 -0.37 5.81 9.67
C PHE A 62 1.16 5.77 9.66
N VAL A 63 1.73 5.05 10.58
CA VAL A 63 3.18 4.88 10.71
C VAL A 63 3.54 3.42 10.51
N GLN A 64 4.25 3.12 9.42
CA GLN A 64 4.80 1.79 9.14
C GLN A 64 6.20 1.69 9.74
N HIS A 65 6.37 0.83 10.73
CA HIS A 65 7.67 0.45 11.24
C HIS A 65 8.17 -0.77 10.44
N LEU A 66 9.24 -0.60 9.73
CA LEU A 66 9.98 -1.70 9.10
C LEU A 66 11.25 -1.99 9.89
N GLU A 67 11.94 -3.07 9.57
CA GLU A 67 13.15 -3.53 10.28
C GLU A 67 14.21 -2.44 10.46
N ASN A 68 14.34 -1.53 9.50
CA ASN A 68 15.40 -0.52 9.45
C ASN A 68 14.88 0.92 9.38
N GLY A 69 13.58 1.16 9.56
CA GLY A 69 13.06 2.51 9.42
C GLY A 69 11.61 2.67 9.84
N VAL A 70 11.22 3.92 9.90
CA VAL A 70 9.86 4.35 10.22
C VAL A 70 9.36 5.22 9.08
N PHE A 71 8.23 4.86 8.50
CA PHE A 71 7.67 5.46 7.30
C PHE A 71 6.27 5.97 7.59
N ARG A 72 5.98 7.23 7.20
CA ARG A 72 4.69 7.88 7.47
C ARG A 72 3.85 7.92 6.22
N TYR A 73 2.59 7.58 6.37
CA TYR A 73 1.57 7.56 5.32
C TYR A 73 0.37 8.38 5.78
N GLN A 74 -0.27 9.04 4.83
CA GLN A 74 -1.43 9.89 5.06
C GLN A 74 -2.62 9.40 4.24
N ALA A 75 -3.79 9.95 4.53
CA ALA A 75 -4.99 9.68 3.73
C ALA A 75 -4.70 9.82 2.23
N GLY A 76 -5.06 8.79 1.47
CA GLY A 76 -4.78 8.66 0.04
C GLY A 76 -3.45 8.01 -0.31
N ASP A 77 -2.55 7.75 0.66
CA ASP A 77 -1.32 6.99 0.41
C ASP A 77 -1.55 5.49 0.52
N ALA A 78 -0.67 4.70 -0.11
CA ALA A 78 -0.64 3.25 0.04
C ALA A 78 0.79 2.72 0.06
N CYS A 79 0.98 1.55 0.66
CA CYS A 79 2.19 0.76 0.51
C CYS A 79 1.86 -0.68 0.16
N PHE A 80 2.75 -1.34 -0.57
CA PHE A 80 2.63 -2.73 -0.93
C PHE A 80 3.87 -3.49 -0.45
N LEU A 81 3.72 -4.18 0.67
CA LEU A 81 4.78 -4.95 1.31
C LEU A 81 4.95 -6.30 0.63
N ASN A 82 6.20 -6.64 0.33
CA ASN A 82 6.56 -7.98 -0.08
C ASN A 82 6.42 -8.97 1.09
N ARG A 83 6.38 -10.25 0.77
CA ARG A 83 6.32 -11.35 1.74
C ARG A 83 7.56 -11.35 2.65
N ASN A 84 7.38 -11.79 3.90
CA ASN A 84 8.46 -11.94 4.89
C ASN A 84 9.23 -10.66 5.28
N ILE A 85 8.73 -9.48 4.96
CA ILE A 85 9.23 -8.24 5.52
C ILE A 85 8.73 -8.12 6.96
N ALA A 86 9.65 -7.94 7.91
CA ALA A 86 9.26 -7.70 9.28
C ALA A 86 8.80 -6.24 9.45
N HIS A 87 7.58 -6.08 9.90
CA HIS A 87 6.93 -4.79 10.05
C HIS A 87 5.98 -4.76 11.24
N ARG A 88 5.53 -3.56 11.56
CA ARG A 88 4.53 -3.30 12.59
C ARG A 88 3.84 -1.98 12.27
N GLU A 89 2.55 -1.93 12.52
CA GLU A 89 1.73 -0.73 12.42
C GLU A 89 1.92 0.14 13.67
N GLY A 90 2.01 1.46 13.43
CA GLY A 90 2.04 2.47 14.48
C GLY A 90 0.99 3.54 14.23
N TYR A 91 0.40 4.04 15.30
CA TYR A 91 -0.67 5.03 15.27
C TYR A 91 -0.34 6.16 16.22
N GLU A 92 -0.19 7.37 15.70
CA GLU A 92 0.04 8.58 16.50
C GLU A 92 -1.24 9.43 16.62
N SER A 93 -2.23 9.18 15.76
CA SER A 93 -3.52 9.87 15.72
C SER A 93 -4.64 8.93 15.33
N ASP A 94 -5.87 9.43 15.35
CA ASP A 94 -7.02 8.71 14.80
C ASP A 94 -6.79 8.47 13.30
N CYS A 95 -7.05 7.24 12.84
CA CYS A 95 -6.89 6.86 11.44
C CYS A 95 -7.79 5.70 11.04
N THR A 96 -8.02 5.55 9.74
CA THR A 96 -8.72 4.40 9.17
C THR A 96 -7.91 3.81 8.04
N LEU A 97 -7.62 2.52 8.14
CA LEU A 97 -6.80 1.76 7.19
C LEU A 97 -7.57 0.62 6.55
N VAL A 98 -7.19 0.27 5.33
CA VAL A 98 -7.59 -0.97 4.66
C VAL A 98 -6.36 -1.81 4.43
N PHE A 99 -6.44 -3.07 4.82
CA PHE A 99 -5.43 -4.09 4.54
C PHE A 99 -5.97 -5.07 3.51
N LEU A 100 -5.20 -5.33 2.47
CA LEU A 100 -5.42 -6.40 1.52
C LEU A 100 -4.27 -7.39 1.65
N ASN A 101 -4.55 -8.59 2.12
CA ASN A 101 -3.59 -9.66 2.23
C ASN A 101 -3.84 -10.69 1.12
N LEU A 102 -2.84 -10.91 0.25
CA LEU A 102 -2.96 -11.75 -0.93
C LEU A 102 -1.88 -12.83 -0.94
N GLN A 103 -2.29 -14.07 -1.15
CA GLN A 103 -1.34 -15.17 -1.36
C GLN A 103 -0.74 -15.10 -2.78
N GLN A 104 0.44 -15.67 -2.94
CA GLN A 104 1.15 -15.72 -4.22
C GLN A 104 0.29 -16.32 -5.34
N GLU A 105 -0.35 -17.44 -5.06
CA GLU A 105 -1.18 -18.18 -6.02
C GLU A 105 -2.39 -17.36 -6.48
N PHE A 106 -2.95 -16.55 -5.58
CA PHE A 106 -4.06 -15.67 -5.92
C PHE A 106 -3.60 -14.56 -6.86
N PHE A 107 -2.46 -13.92 -6.60
CA PHE A 107 -1.87 -12.95 -7.53
C PHE A 107 -1.59 -13.56 -8.89
N GLU A 108 -1.04 -14.75 -8.93
CA GLU A 108 -0.78 -15.45 -10.20
C GLU A 108 -2.07 -15.69 -10.98
N SER A 109 -3.17 -15.99 -10.29
CA SER A 109 -4.48 -16.17 -10.92
C SER A 109 -5.05 -14.88 -11.51
N LEU A 110 -4.78 -13.71 -10.89
CA LEU A 110 -5.21 -12.41 -11.42
C LEU A 110 -4.59 -12.09 -12.79
N PHE A 111 -3.34 -12.51 -12.98
CA PHE A 111 -2.57 -12.23 -14.20
C PHE A 111 -2.47 -13.43 -15.13
N ALA A 112 -3.20 -14.52 -14.84
CA ALA A 112 -3.26 -15.66 -15.74
C ALA A 112 -3.74 -15.21 -17.12
N PRO A 113 -3.09 -15.66 -18.20
CA PRO A 113 -3.45 -15.23 -19.54
C PRO A 113 -4.88 -15.71 -19.86
N VAL A 114 -5.79 -14.77 -19.94
CA VAL A 114 -7.08 -15.03 -20.58
C VAL A 114 -6.81 -14.99 -22.09
N PRO A 115 -7.13 -16.03 -22.86
CA PRO A 115 -6.87 -16.07 -24.30
C PRO A 115 -7.86 -15.18 -25.07
N LEU A 116 -7.98 -13.92 -24.66
CA LEU A 116 -8.73 -12.91 -25.38
C LEU A 116 -7.80 -12.26 -26.40
N ARG A 117 -8.14 -12.37 -27.68
CA ARG A 117 -7.46 -11.63 -28.74
C ARG A 117 -7.72 -10.14 -28.53
N THR A 118 -6.71 -9.42 -28.06
CA THR A 118 -6.73 -7.97 -28.09
C THR A 118 -6.30 -7.52 -29.50
N SER A 119 -7.09 -6.68 -30.13
CA SER A 119 -6.76 -6.08 -31.42
C SER A 119 -5.55 -5.15 -31.26
N GLY A 120 -4.35 -5.66 -31.47
CA GLY A 120 -3.19 -4.86 -31.88
C GLY A 120 -2.34 -4.17 -30.82
N GLY A 121 -2.63 -4.22 -29.52
CA GLY A 121 -1.81 -3.62 -28.49
C GLY A 121 -0.82 -4.62 -27.86
N GLN A 122 0.48 -4.30 -27.84
CA GLN A 122 1.40 -5.02 -26.96
C GLN A 122 1.04 -4.73 -25.51
N TYR A 123 0.55 -5.75 -24.78
CA TYR A 123 0.33 -5.65 -23.35
C TYR A 123 1.68 -5.47 -22.64
N ARG A 124 1.86 -4.34 -21.99
CA ARG A 124 3.00 -4.09 -21.12
C ARG A 124 2.56 -4.37 -19.68
N PRO A 125 3.20 -5.32 -18.98
CA PRO A 125 2.87 -5.58 -17.60
C PRO A 125 3.11 -4.32 -16.76
N GLY A 126 2.15 -3.96 -15.93
CA GLY A 126 2.25 -2.86 -14.97
C GLY A 126 3.38 -3.11 -13.95
N THR A 127 3.68 -2.12 -13.17
CA THR A 127 4.78 -2.13 -12.19
C THR A 127 4.51 -3.12 -11.06
N ILE A 128 3.28 -3.19 -10.56
CA ILE A 128 2.86 -4.15 -9.53
C ILE A 128 3.05 -5.58 -10.03
N ARG A 129 2.60 -5.88 -11.26
CA ARG A 129 2.80 -7.20 -11.85
C ARG A 129 4.28 -7.55 -11.95
N ARG A 130 5.12 -6.65 -12.47
CA ARG A 130 6.58 -6.88 -12.56
C ARG A 130 7.20 -7.11 -11.19
N PHE A 131 6.80 -6.33 -10.18
CA PHE A 131 7.27 -6.50 -8.82
C PHE A 131 6.96 -7.90 -8.28
N ILE A 132 5.75 -8.42 -8.50
CA ILE A 132 5.35 -9.77 -8.09
C ILE A 132 6.16 -10.83 -8.85
N GLU A 133 6.31 -10.67 -10.18
CA GLU A 133 7.09 -11.58 -11.02
C GLU A 133 8.57 -11.64 -10.60
N GLU A 134 9.16 -10.51 -10.23
CA GLU A 134 10.54 -10.41 -9.72
C GLU A 134 10.70 -11.03 -8.32
N ASN A 135 9.63 -11.13 -7.55
CA ASN A 135 9.62 -11.60 -6.16
C ASN A 135 8.94 -12.97 -5.98
N ARG A 136 8.78 -13.76 -7.05
CA ARG A 136 8.19 -15.11 -7.01
C ARG A 136 9.03 -16.13 -6.21
N GLY A 137 10.33 -15.91 -6.08
CA GLY A 137 11.25 -16.83 -5.44
C GLY A 137 10.90 -17.14 -3.98
N THR A 138 11.37 -18.27 -3.49
CA THR A 138 11.32 -18.67 -2.07
C THR A 138 12.75 -18.77 -1.53
N GLY A 139 12.99 -18.40 -0.27
CA GLY A 139 14.29 -18.52 0.37
C GLY A 139 15.18 -17.28 0.26
N GLU A 140 16.50 -17.45 0.13
CA GLU A 140 17.49 -16.36 0.16
C GLU A 140 17.40 -15.40 -1.04
N GLY A 141 16.65 -15.75 -2.09
CA GLY A 141 16.42 -14.91 -3.28
C GLY A 141 15.36 -13.81 -3.10
N PHE A 142 14.77 -13.67 -1.92
CA PHE A 142 13.81 -12.59 -1.66
C PHE A 142 14.47 -11.23 -1.75
N ARG A 143 13.98 -10.42 -2.68
CA ARG A 143 14.29 -8.99 -2.68
C ARG A 143 13.56 -8.34 -1.50
N ARG A 144 14.30 -7.72 -0.62
CA ARG A 144 13.75 -6.98 0.52
C ARG A 144 13.33 -5.59 0.06
N GLU A 145 12.26 -5.57 -0.71
CA GLU A 145 11.73 -4.39 -1.38
C GLU A 145 10.22 -4.30 -1.14
N TYR A 146 9.68 -3.08 -1.13
CA TYR A 146 8.27 -2.82 -1.17
C TYR A 146 7.97 -1.65 -2.13
N LEU A 147 6.69 -1.50 -2.48
CA LEU A 147 6.25 -0.39 -3.32
C LEU A 147 5.59 0.67 -2.43
N ASP A 148 5.93 1.92 -2.69
CA ASP A 148 5.35 3.09 -2.07
C ASP A 148 4.52 3.85 -3.10
N PHE A 149 3.30 4.23 -2.75
CA PHE A 149 2.37 4.99 -3.55
C PHE A 149 1.96 6.23 -2.78
N ALA A 150 2.64 7.33 -3.02
CA ALA A 150 2.29 8.62 -2.43
C ALA A 150 1.23 9.31 -3.27
N GLY A 151 0.06 9.57 -2.72
CA GLY A 151 -0.99 10.33 -3.41
C GLY A 151 -0.50 11.71 -3.83
N THR A 152 -0.78 12.11 -5.08
CA THR A 152 -0.43 13.45 -5.59
C THR A 152 -1.12 14.55 -4.79
N ALA A 153 -0.60 15.76 -4.86
CA ALA A 153 -1.24 16.93 -4.22
C ALA A 153 -2.66 17.14 -4.77
N SER A 154 -2.83 16.95 -6.08
CA SER A 154 -4.14 17.03 -6.74
C SER A 154 -5.14 16.03 -6.18
N LEU A 155 -4.73 14.78 -5.95
CA LEU A 155 -5.56 13.74 -5.36
C LEU A 155 -5.96 14.10 -3.92
N LYS A 156 -5.00 14.54 -3.10
CA LYS A 156 -5.22 14.88 -1.68
C LYS A 156 -6.08 16.13 -1.48
N GLN A 157 -6.11 17.03 -2.44
CA GLN A 157 -6.87 18.29 -2.39
C GLN A 157 -8.22 18.24 -3.11
N ALA A 158 -8.56 17.16 -3.79
CA ALA A 158 -9.73 17.05 -4.65
C ALA A 158 -11.09 17.20 -3.94
N GLY A 159 -11.14 17.13 -2.61
CA GLY A 159 -12.38 17.23 -1.82
C GLY A 159 -13.39 16.11 -2.05
N ALA A 160 -13.06 15.13 -2.87
CA ALA A 160 -13.85 13.92 -3.14
C ALA A 160 -13.01 12.67 -2.82
N PRO A 161 -13.65 11.55 -2.41
CA PRO A 161 -12.92 10.31 -2.16
C PRO A 161 -12.13 9.87 -3.40
N PRO A 162 -10.84 9.50 -3.25
CA PRO A 162 -10.03 8.96 -4.33
C PRO A 162 -10.66 7.75 -5.02
N ALA A 163 -10.35 7.52 -6.29
CA ALA A 163 -10.86 6.38 -7.04
C ALA A 163 -10.49 5.05 -6.37
N ALA A 164 -9.28 4.94 -5.83
CA ALA A 164 -8.85 3.78 -5.06
C ALA A 164 -9.73 3.49 -3.84
N SER A 165 -10.15 4.51 -3.08
CA SER A 165 -11.08 4.35 -1.94
C SER A 165 -12.42 3.77 -2.37
N LYS A 166 -12.97 4.23 -3.51
CA LYS A 166 -14.24 3.71 -4.06
C LYS A 166 -14.11 2.26 -4.51
N LEU A 167 -12.99 1.90 -5.14
CA LEU A 167 -12.71 0.51 -5.54
C LEU A 167 -12.62 -0.42 -4.34
N LEU A 168 -11.97 0.03 -3.26
CA LEU A 168 -11.90 -0.72 -2.01
C LEU A 168 -13.29 -0.92 -1.39
N GLU A 169 -14.14 0.11 -1.42
CA GLU A 169 -15.54 0.00 -0.96
C GLU A 169 -16.34 -0.99 -1.82
N GLU A 170 -16.17 -0.97 -3.14
CA GLU A 170 -16.82 -1.94 -4.04
C GLU A 170 -16.35 -3.38 -3.78
N ILE A 171 -15.05 -3.60 -3.52
CA ILE A 171 -14.52 -4.92 -3.12
C ILE A 171 -15.18 -5.40 -1.82
N ALA A 172 -15.28 -4.52 -0.81
CA ALA A 172 -15.91 -4.86 0.45
C ALA A 172 -17.41 -5.22 0.28
N LYS A 173 -18.12 -4.51 -0.59
CA LYS A 173 -19.52 -4.81 -0.94
C LYS A 173 -19.64 -6.20 -1.59
N GLU A 174 -18.80 -6.53 -2.56
CA GLU A 174 -18.84 -7.86 -3.20
C GLU A 174 -18.50 -8.99 -2.22
N LEU A 175 -17.55 -8.78 -1.31
CA LEU A 175 -17.22 -9.73 -0.24
C LEU A 175 -18.39 -9.94 0.73
N THR A 176 -19.15 -8.89 1.01
CA THR A 176 -20.28 -8.94 1.96
C THR A 176 -21.53 -9.53 1.33
N LEU A 177 -21.86 -9.14 0.10
CA LEU A 177 -23.10 -9.51 -0.56
C LEU A 177 -23.05 -10.88 -1.23
N GLY A 178 -21.85 -11.34 -1.62
CA GLY A 178 -21.65 -12.67 -2.21
C GLY A 178 -22.46 -12.94 -3.47
N HIS A 179 -22.64 -11.92 -4.33
CA HIS A 179 -23.37 -12.07 -5.59
C HIS A 179 -22.82 -13.19 -6.47
N THR A 180 -23.64 -13.78 -7.34
CA THR A 180 -23.15 -14.72 -8.35
C THR A 180 -22.00 -14.11 -9.14
N GLY A 181 -20.86 -14.81 -9.18
CA GLY A 181 -19.64 -14.35 -9.85
C GLY A 181 -18.84 -13.31 -9.06
N TYR A 182 -19.11 -13.11 -7.75
CA TYR A 182 -18.39 -12.17 -6.90
C TYR A 182 -16.87 -12.31 -6.98
N ALA A 183 -16.36 -13.55 -7.09
CA ALA A 183 -14.92 -13.79 -7.18
C ALA A 183 -14.29 -13.12 -8.43
N PHE A 184 -14.94 -13.21 -9.58
CA PHE A 184 -14.50 -12.54 -10.81
C PHE A 184 -14.61 -11.02 -10.72
N ARG A 185 -15.65 -10.52 -10.04
CA ARG A 185 -15.81 -9.08 -9.81
C ARG A 185 -14.72 -8.54 -8.91
N ILE A 186 -14.38 -9.24 -7.83
CA ILE A 186 -13.27 -8.87 -6.94
C ILE A 186 -11.94 -8.88 -7.71
N GLN A 187 -11.68 -9.88 -8.54
CA GLN A 187 -10.48 -9.92 -9.37
C GLN A 187 -10.42 -8.71 -10.32
N ALA A 188 -11.52 -8.37 -10.99
CA ALA A 188 -11.57 -7.21 -11.88
C ALA A 188 -11.37 -5.89 -11.11
N LEU A 189 -11.98 -5.75 -9.92
CA LEU A 189 -11.81 -4.58 -9.06
C LEU A 189 -10.38 -4.43 -8.54
N LEU A 190 -9.72 -5.53 -8.18
CA LEU A 190 -8.32 -5.52 -7.77
C LEU A 190 -7.40 -5.10 -8.93
N LEU A 191 -7.64 -5.58 -10.15
CA LEU A 191 -6.86 -5.14 -11.31
C LEU A 191 -7.05 -3.64 -11.58
N ARG A 192 -8.28 -3.12 -11.46
CA ARG A 192 -8.55 -1.69 -11.57
C ARG A 192 -7.89 -0.89 -10.44
N LEU A 193 -7.85 -1.43 -9.22
CA LEU A 193 -7.13 -0.81 -8.10
C LEU A 193 -5.63 -0.70 -8.40
N PHE A 194 -5.04 -1.74 -9.00
CA PHE A 194 -3.63 -1.71 -9.40
C PHE A 194 -3.37 -0.69 -10.51
N GLU A 195 -4.25 -0.61 -11.50
CA GLU A 195 -4.18 0.42 -12.55
C GLU A 195 -4.26 1.83 -11.95
N GLU A 196 -5.16 2.06 -10.99
CA GLU A 196 -5.29 3.34 -10.30
C GLU A 196 -4.04 3.70 -9.50
N LEU A 197 -3.47 2.75 -8.74
CA LEU A 197 -2.23 2.97 -7.98
C LEU A 197 -1.01 3.21 -8.88
N GLU A 198 -1.04 2.74 -10.12
CA GLU A 198 0.01 2.96 -11.12
C GLU A 198 -0.21 4.20 -11.98
N ASP A 199 -1.32 4.90 -11.83
CA ASP A 199 -1.60 6.12 -12.59
C ASP A 199 -0.76 7.30 -12.04
N PRO A 200 0.17 7.85 -12.84
CA PRO A 200 1.01 8.97 -12.40
C PRO A 200 0.23 10.27 -12.18
N ALA A 201 -1.01 10.38 -12.65
CA ALA A 201 -1.88 11.51 -12.32
C ALA A 201 -2.39 11.43 -10.87
N SER A 202 -2.52 10.23 -10.32
CA SER A 202 -3.04 9.96 -8.97
C SER A 202 -1.94 9.71 -7.95
N TYR A 203 -0.84 9.04 -8.34
CA TYR A 203 0.19 8.58 -7.41
C TYR A 203 1.63 8.81 -7.91
N HIS A 204 2.51 9.20 -6.99
CA HIS A 204 3.94 9.08 -7.16
C HIS A 204 4.36 7.69 -6.67
N PHE A 205 4.91 6.92 -7.58
CA PHE A 205 5.36 5.56 -7.32
C PHE A 205 6.85 5.52 -6.99
N SER A 206 7.22 4.75 -5.97
CA SER A 206 8.61 4.44 -5.62
C SER A 206 8.79 2.98 -5.24
N LYS A 207 9.90 2.37 -5.68
CA LYS A 207 10.34 1.07 -5.19
C LYS A 207 11.38 1.31 -4.10
N ILE A 208 11.06 0.92 -2.88
CA ILE A 208 11.89 1.15 -1.70
C ILE A 208 12.52 -0.18 -1.27
N ARG A 209 13.82 -0.14 -1.00
CA ARG A 209 14.53 -1.27 -0.39
C ARG A 209 14.40 -1.19 1.13
N VAL A 210 14.21 -2.31 1.79
CA VAL A 210 14.05 -2.36 3.26
C VAL A 210 15.32 -1.93 3.98
N ASP A 211 16.48 -2.03 3.33
CA ASP A 211 17.77 -1.53 3.81
C ASP A 211 17.97 -0.01 3.57
N SER A 212 17.06 0.65 2.83
CA SER A 212 17.07 2.10 2.64
C SER A 212 16.72 2.83 3.92
N SER A 213 17.34 3.99 4.11
CA SER A 213 17.02 4.83 5.26
C SER A 213 15.68 5.53 5.11
N SER A 214 15.06 5.92 6.23
CA SER A 214 13.85 6.74 6.19
C SER A 214 14.07 8.08 5.47
N GLU A 215 15.29 8.59 5.44
CA GLU A 215 15.65 9.81 4.70
C GLU A 215 15.56 9.61 3.18
N GLU A 216 15.97 8.43 2.67
CA GLU A 216 15.82 8.10 1.24
C GLU A 216 14.36 8.00 0.80
N PHE A 217 13.51 7.43 1.67
CA PHE A 217 12.06 7.41 1.45
C PHE A 217 11.47 8.83 1.37
N ILE A 218 11.82 9.69 2.33
CA ILE A 218 11.36 11.08 2.33
C ILE A 218 11.85 11.81 1.09
N LEU A 219 13.11 11.58 0.69
CA LEU A 219 13.68 12.17 -0.52
C LEU A 219 12.91 11.74 -1.78
N ALA A 220 12.59 10.45 -1.91
CA ALA A 220 11.81 9.95 -3.05
C ALA A 220 10.46 10.64 -3.17
N ARG A 221 9.71 10.77 -2.07
CA ARG A 221 8.43 11.49 -2.04
C ARG A 221 8.58 12.99 -2.33
N LEU A 222 9.61 13.61 -1.78
CA LEU A 222 9.92 15.03 -2.03
C LEU A 222 10.18 15.27 -3.52
N MET A 223 10.98 14.42 -4.15
CA MET A 223 11.26 14.51 -5.58
C MET A 223 9.99 14.34 -6.42
N GLY A 224 9.10 13.40 -6.05
CA GLY A 224 7.80 13.23 -6.72
C GLY A 224 6.96 14.51 -6.71
N TYR A 225 6.81 15.16 -5.55
CA TYR A 225 6.08 16.45 -5.47
C TYR A 225 6.78 17.58 -6.23
N MET A 226 8.10 17.62 -6.23
CA MET A 226 8.84 18.61 -7.02
C MET A 226 8.63 18.42 -8.53
N GLU A 227 8.60 17.18 -9.01
CA GLU A 227 8.32 16.86 -10.41
C GLU A 227 6.88 17.23 -10.80
N GLU A 228 5.88 16.85 -9.99
CA GLU A 228 4.47 17.22 -10.18
C GLU A 228 4.31 18.73 -10.39
N HIS A 229 4.97 19.51 -9.55
CA HIS A 229 4.90 20.97 -9.58
C HIS A 229 5.95 21.64 -10.51
N LYS A 230 6.68 20.85 -11.30
CA LYS A 230 7.74 21.35 -12.22
C LYS A 230 8.78 22.24 -11.49
N GLY A 231 9.15 21.85 -10.27
CA GLY A 231 10.06 22.58 -9.41
C GLY A 231 9.50 23.87 -8.79
N ARG A 232 8.22 24.18 -8.97
CA ARG A 232 7.58 25.43 -8.48
C ARG A 232 6.87 25.28 -7.14
N ILE A 233 7.22 24.28 -6.37
CA ILE A 233 6.66 24.04 -5.03
C ILE A 233 7.58 24.61 -3.95
N GLY A 234 7.01 25.36 -3.00
CA GLY A 234 7.75 25.97 -1.92
C GLY A 234 7.96 25.07 -0.72
N ARG A 235 9.01 25.36 0.09
CA ARG A 235 9.33 24.62 1.32
C ARG A 235 8.14 24.45 2.28
N ARG A 236 7.31 25.50 2.43
CA ARG A 236 6.11 25.46 3.29
C ARG A 236 5.08 24.46 2.81
N GLU A 237 4.90 24.37 1.52
CA GLU A 237 3.95 23.48 0.88
C GLU A 237 4.43 22.02 0.97
N LEU A 238 5.69 21.76 0.66
CA LEU A 238 6.33 20.46 0.87
C LEU A 238 6.24 20.02 2.32
N SER A 239 6.45 20.93 3.27
CA SER A 239 6.32 20.65 4.71
C SER A 239 4.90 20.21 5.08
N LYS A 240 3.88 20.82 4.48
CA LYS A 240 2.48 20.42 4.69
C LYS A 240 2.15 19.07 4.05
N LEU A 241 2.60 18.85 2.80
CA LEU A 241 2.32 17.62 2.05
C LEU A 241 3.01 16.39 2.64
N LEU A 242 4.22 16.57 3.20
CA LEU A 242 5.03 15.50 3.74
C LEU A 242 4.91 15.36 5.27
N HIS A 243 4.28 16.32 5.95
CA HIS A 243 4.18 16.40 7.41
C HIS A 243 5.53 16.37 8.15
N TYR A 244 6.56 16.93 7.52
CA TYR A 244 7.88 17.11 8.11
C TYR A 244 8.25 18.60 8.20
N ASN A 245 9.08 18.93 9.17
CA ASN A 245 9.62 20.28 9.28
C ASN A 245 10.45 20.65 8.04
N GLY A 246 10.26 21.86 7.50
CA GLY A 246 10.92 22.30 6.28
C GLY A 246 12.45 22.37 6.37
N ASP A 247 13.02 22.62 7.57
CA ASP A 247 14.47 22.62 7.76
C ASP A 247 15.03 21.18 7.75
N TYR A 248 14.26 20.23 8.27
CA TYR A 248 14.57 18.81 8.17
C TYR A 248 14.57 18.33 6.72
N LEU A 249 13.55 18.70 5.94
CA LEU A 249 13.48 18.37 4.50
C LEU A 249 14.68 18.96 3.75
N ASN A 250 15.03 20.21 4.03
CA ASN A 250 16.18 20.87 3.39
C ASN A 250 17.52 20.19 3.76
N ARG A 251 17.66 19.69 4.99
CA ARG A 251 18.84 18.93 5.41
C ARG A 251 18.95 17.60 4.64
N ILE A 252 17.85 16.89 4.45
CA ILE A 252 17.83 15.65 3.65
C ILE A 252 18.28 15.93 2.23
N VAL A 253 17.69 16.95 1.58
CA VAL A 253 18.04 17.34 0.20
C VAL A 253 19.54 17.65 0.09
N LYS A 254 20.07 18.49 0.97
CA LYS A 254 21.50 18.84 0.97
C LYS A 254 22.42 17.63 1.14
N LYS A 255 22.08 16.76 2.10
CA LYS A 255 22.85 15.55 2.39
C LYS A 255 22.93 14.58 1.22
N HIS A 256 21.81 14.37 0.51
CA HIS A 256 21.70 13.35 -0.53
C HIS A 256 22.03 13.88 -1.94
N LEU A 257 21.84 15.18 -2.20
CA LEU A 257 22.14 15.78 -3.51
C LEU A 257 23.48 16.53 -3.54
N GLY A 258 24.22 16.57 -2.42
CA GLY A 258 25.53 17.20 -2.37
C GLY A 258 25.52 18.73 -2.46
N LEU A 259 24.43 19.39 -2.01
CA LEU A 259 24.22 20.85 -2.08
C LEU A 259 24.58 21.55 -0.78
#